data_b3e612390bcd3b55ec0fed1aff5c4a51
#
_entry.id   b3e612390bcd3b55ec0fed1aff5c4a51
#
_cell.length_a   1.000
_cell.length_b   1.000
_cell.length_c   1.000
_cell.angle_alpha   90.00
_cell.angle_beta   90.00
_cell.angle_gamma   90.00
#
_symmetry.space_group_name_H-M   'P 1'
#
loop_
_entity.id
_entity.type
_entity.pdbx_description
1 polymer ?
#
loop_
_entity_poly.entity_id
_entity_poly.type
_entity_poly.pdbx_seq_one_letter_code
_entity_poly.pdbx_strand_id
1 'polypeptide(L)'
;MKYRAPWWLPGGNLQTIWPALYARRVTGAPPQYLRERWDTPDGDFIDVDFLDPPGPQASPVGDKQPQVRPEPERRPLLVLFHGLEGSSRSHYAEAFADWCVRCGLAYAVPHFRGCSGELNHGPRAYHSGDFEEIDWILHRLRARQTAQGGGPLLVVGISLGGNALMRWAGEMGAAASEVADAVAAVSSPIDLAAGGHAIGRGFNRLVYTRMFLNTMKPKALAKLAQHPGLFDRAALLAARDLHAFDQHFTAPLHGFRSTEDYWARASAKPHLPRIRIPALLVNALNDPFVPASSLPGQHEVGPAVTLWQPRHGGHVGFAQGRPPGHVQTMPEAVGQWLLGTLGPARQ
;
A
#
# COMPACT_ATOMS: atom_id res chain seq x y z
N MET A 1 -14.69 7.08 10.02
CA MET A 1 -14.00 8.36 9.77
C MET A 1 -15.00 9.39 9.25
N LYS A 2 -15.09 10.55 9.90
CA LYS A 2 -15.85 11.70 9.35
C LYS A 2 -14.86 12.59 8.60
N TYR A 3 -14.81 12.47 7.26
CA TYR A 3 -13.96 13.30 6.41
C TYR A 3 -14.83 14.28 5.62
N ARG A 4 -14.38 15.53 5.53
CA ARG A 4 -15.00 16.58 4.71
C ARG A 4 -13.91 17.23 3.84
N ALA A 5 -14.09 17.14 2.52
CA ALA A 5 -13.15 17.76 1.59
C ALA A 5 -13.16 19.29 1.72
N PRO A 6 -12.03 19.96 1.53
CA PRO A 6 -11.98 21.42 1.42
C PRO A 6 -12.86 21.93 0.26
N TRP A 7 -13.50 23.06 0.46
CA TRP A 7 -14.38 23.66 -0.54
C TRP A 7 -13.69 23.98 -1.88
N TRP A 8 -12.38 24.24 -1.83
CA TRP A 8 -11.54 24.55 -2.99
C TRP A 8 -11.06 23.32 -3.78
N LEU A 9 -11.36 22.10 -3.30
CA LEU A 9 -11.10 20.82 -4.00
C LEU A 9 -12.41 20.12 -4.37
N PRO A 10 -13.18 20.61 -5.35
CA PRO A 10 -14.41 19.95 -5.75
C PRO A 10 -14.15 18.71 -6.60
N GLY A 11 -14.95 17.65 -6.34
CA GLY A 11 -14.96 16.43 -7.14
C GLY A 11 -13.76 15.49 -6.92
N GLY A 12 -13.94 14.22 -7.30
CA GLY A 12 -12.96 13.17 -7.05
C GLY A 12 -11.63 13.36 -7.75
N ASN A 13 -11.63 13.87 -8.98
CA ASN A 13 -10.40 14.07 -9.75
C ASN A 13 -9.47 15.13 -9.13
N LEU A 14 -9.97 16.29 -8.72
CA LEU A 14 -9.14 17.28 -8.05
C LEU A 14 -8.68 16.78 -6.69
N GLN A 15 -9.52 16.04 -5.95
CA GLN A 15 -9.17 15.40 -4.69
C GLN A 15 -8.16 14.27 -4.84
N THR A 16 -7.91 13.79 -6.06
CA THR A 16 -6.87 12.80 -6.38
C THR A 16 -5.58 13.48 -6.83
N ILE A 17 -5.66 14.35 -7.84
CA ILE A 17 -4.50 14.93 -8.52
C ILE A 17 -3.78 15.94 -7.62
N TRP A 18 -4.54 16.88 -7.04
CA TRP A 18 -3.96 17.97 -6.28
C TRP A 18 -3.13 17.52 -5.08
N PRO A 19 -3.64 16.59 -4.22
CA PRO A 19 -2.87 16.09 -3.09
C PRO A 19 -1.57 15.40 -3.51
N ALA A 20 -1.59 14.65 -4.58
CA ALA A 20 -0.43 13.94 -5.06
C ALA A 20 0.70 14.88 -5.55
N LEU A 21 0.33 16.04 -6.12
CA LEU A 21 1.28 16.97 -6.73
C LEU A 21 1.69 18.13 -5.81
N TYR A 22 0.77 18.66 -5.02
CA TYR A 22 0.96 19.98 -4.40
C TYR A 22 0.75 20.01 -2.87
N ALA A 23 0.01 19.08 -2.29
CA ALA A 23 -0.26 19.10 -0.86
C ALA A 23 1.00 18.79 -0.04
N ARG A 24 1.10 19.40 1.14
CA ARG A 24 2.18 19.12 2.09
C ARG A 24 2.07 17.70 2.61
N ARG A 25 3.17 16.96 2.53
CA ARG A 25 3.26 15.54 2.86
C ARG A 25 3.76 15.31 4.27
N VAL A 26 4.64 16.18 4.74
CA VAL A 26 5.31 16.08 6.04
C VAL A 26 5.13 17.37 6.82
N THR A 27 5.18 17.28 8.14
CA THR A 27 5.16 18.44 9.07
C THR A 27 6.56 18.84 9.50
N GLY A 28 7.50 17.88 9.47
CA GLY A 28 8.91 18.05 9.82
C GLY A 28 9.85 17.90 8.62
N ALA A 29 11.04 17.37 8.87
CA ALA A 29 12.01 17.04 7.83
C ALA A 29 11.52 15.86 6.98
N PRO A 30 11.87 15.80 5.68
CA PRO A 30 11.60 14.64 4.86
C PRO A 30 12.19 13.36 5.46
N PRO A 31 11.49 12.21 5.34
CA PRO A 31 11.96 10.95 5.90
C PRO A 31 13.28 10.52 5.24
N GLN A 32 14.23 10.06 6.07
CA GLN A 32 15.50 9.50 5.63
C GLN A 32 15.45 7.99 5.85
N TYR A 33 15.45 7.23 4.77
CA TYR A 33 15.32 5.78 4.82
C TYR A 33 16.68 5.08 4.81
N LEU A 34 16.79 3.99 5.57
CA LEU A 34 17.80 2.97 5.42
C LEU A 34 17.25 1.88 4.52
N ARG A 35 17.85 1.67 3.35
CA ARG A 35 17.45 0.63 2.41
C ARG A 35 18.19 -0.67 2.67
N GLU A 36 17.42 -1.75 2.76
CA GLU A 36 17.94 -3.12 2.79
C GLU A 36 17.47 -3.87 1.53
N ARG A 37 18.39 -4.63 0.91
CA ARG A 37 18.03 -5.56 -0.16
C ARG A 37 17.81 -6.94 0.43
N TRP A 38 16.71 -7.55 0.02
CA TRP A 38 16.31 -8.87 0.47
C TRP A 38 16.22 -9.83 -0.71
N ASP A 39 17.01 -10.91 -0.65
CA ASP A 39 16.88 -12.01 -1.60
C ASP A 39 15.56 -12.72 -1.37
N THR A 40 14.82 -12.95 -2.45
CA THR A 40 13.54 -13.65 -2.46
C THR A 40 13.73 -15.15 -2.66
N PRO A 41 12.76 -16.01 -2.25
CA PRO A 41 12.90 -17.47 -2.37
C PRO A 41 13.11 -17.99 -3.79
N ASP A 42 12.73 -17.22 -4.80
CA ASP A 42 12.90 -17.55 -6.22
C ASP A 42 14.22 -17.03 -6.82
N GLY A 43 15.18 -16.58 -5.97
CA GLY A 43 16.48 -16.12 -6.40
C GLY A 43 16.51 -14.72 -7.02
N ASP A 44 15.48 -13.93 -6.77
CA ASP A 44 15.38 -12.54 -7.16
C ASP A 44 15.57 -11.63 -5.93
N PHE A 45 15.17 -10.36 -5.99
CA PHE A 45 15.25 -9.44 -4.86
C PHE A 45 14.07 -8.47 -4.78
N ILE A 46 13.86 -7.97 -3.57
CA ILE A 46 13.12 -6.74 -3.29
C ILE A 46 13.97 -5.82 -2.44
N ASP A 47 13.70 -4.52 -2.48
CA ASP A 47 14.28 -3.56 -1.56
C ASP A 47 13.23 -3.12 -0.53
N VAL A 48 13.65 -2.96 0.72
CA VAL A 48 12.80 -2.48 1.81
C VAL A 48 13.42 -1.23 2.41
N ASP A 49 12.66 -0.15 2.43
CA ASP A 49 13.07 1.11 3.03
C ASP A 49 12.58 1.16 4.48
N PHE A 50 13.50 1.23 5.43
CA PHE A 50 13.23 1.34 6.86
C PHE A 50 13.42 2.76 7.37
N LEU A 51 12.55 3.18 8.27
CA LEU A 51 12.66 4.42 9.01
C LEU A 51 12.47 4.12 10.50
N ASP A 52 13.55 4.22 11.25
CA ASP A 52 13.49 4.19 12.71
C ASP A 52 13.38 5.63 13.22
N PRO A 53 12.39 5.94 14.08
CA PRO A 53 12.34 7.23 14.72
C PRO A 53 13.60 7.41 15.58
N PRO A 54 14.14 8.64 15.71
CA PRO A 54 15.25 8.89 16.61
C PRO A 54 14.88 8.36 18.00
N GLY A 55 15.74 7.53 18.55
CA GLY A 55 15.59 7.07 19.93
C GLY A 55 15.45 8.27 20.88
N PRO A 56 14.93 8.10 22.11
CA PRO A 56 14.88 9.17 23.08
C PRO A 56 16.27 9.80 23.14
N GLN A 57 16.35 11.12 22.83
CA GLN A 57 17.60 11.86 22.86
C GLN A 57 18.12 11.74 24.30
N ALA A 58 19.27 11.11 24.46
CA ALA A 58 20.01 11.15 25.73
C ALA A 58 20.23 12.63 26.05
N SER A 59 19.59 13.11 27.07
CA SER A 59 19.81 14.48 27.57
C SER A 59 21.30 14.63 27.85
N PRO A 60 21.95 15.71 27.39
CA PRO A 60 23.35 15.96 27.66
C PRO A 60 23.48 16.55 29.08
N VAL A 61 23.29 15.77 30.12
CA VAL A 61 23.66 16.17 31.48
C VAL A 61 24.21 14.95 32.19
N GLY A 62 25.47 15.08 32.58
CA GLY A 62 26.22 14.08 33.28
C GLY A 62 25.61 13.67 34.63
N ASP A 63 25.34 12.37 34.69
CA ASP A 63 25.38 11.65 35.96
C ASP A 63 25.81 10.21 35.68
N LYS A 64 26.93 9.82 36.30
CA LYS A 64 27.52 8.47 36.20
C LYS A 64 26.76 7.50 37.11
N GLN A 65 25.52 7.18 36.77
CA GLN A 65 24.87 5.99 37.29
C GLN A 65 24.88 4.91 36.21
N PRO A 66 25.04 3.60 36.55
CA PRO A 66 24.94 2.52 35.58
C PRO A 66 23.53 2.55 35.03
N GLN A 67 23.39 3.09 33.81
CA GLN A 67 22.13 3.08 33.10
C GLN A 67 21.79 1.63 32.84
N VAL A 68 20.81 1.10 33.57
CA VAL A 68 20.05 -0.09 33.15
C VAL A 68 19.59 0.25 31.74
N ARG A 69 20.12 -0.47 30.71
CA ARG A 69 19.64 -0.33 29.35
C ARG A 69 18.13 -0.56 29.44
N PRO A 70 17.29 0.41 29.03
CA PRO A 70 15.86 0.15 28.96
C PRO A 70 15.68 -1.13 28.16
N GLU A 71 14.82 -2.04 28.62
CA GLU A 71 14.42 -3.19 27.83
C GLU A 71 14.08 -2.72 26.42
N PRO A 72 14.43 -3.49 25.36
CA PRO A 72 14.11 -3.08 24.01
C PRO A 72 12.60 -2.78 23.97
N GLU A 73 12.27 -1.51 23.83
CA GLU A 73 10.87 -1.07 23.82
C GLU A 73 10.17 -1.87 22.75
N ARG A 74 9.05 -2.53 23.10
CA ARG A 74 8.18 -3.26 22.18
C ARG A 74 7.48 -2.31 21.21
N ARG A 75 8.30 -1.60 20.44
CA ARG A 75 7.87 -0.53 19.54
C ARG A 75 7.05 -1.11 18.40
N PRO A 76 5.84 -0.62 18.13
CA PRO A 76 5.07 -1.07 16.98
C PRO A 76 5.80 -0.75 15.67
N LEU A 77 5.73 -1.68 14.71
CA LEU A 77 6.18 -1.47 13.34
C LEU A 77 4.97 -1.27 12.43
N LEU A 78 4.90 -0.14 11.73
CA LEU A 78 3.97 0.06 10.64
C LEU A 78 4.62 -0.32 9.31
N VAL A 79 4.02 -1.26 8.58
CA VAL A 79 4.44 -1.66 7.23
C VAL A 79 3.50 -1.06 6.22
N LEU A 80 4.01 -0.47 5.13
CA LEU A 80 3.19 0.09 4.07
C LEU A 80 3.50 -0.57 2.72
N PHE A 81 2.51 -1.25 2.13
CA PHE A 81 2.53 -1.71 0.75
C PHE A 81 1.97 -0.63 -0.17
N HIS A 82 2.77 -0.16 -1.11
CA HIS A 82 2.44 0.97 -1.97
C HIS A 82 1.47 0.61 -3.12
N GLY A 83 0.91 1.62 -3.77
CA GLY A 83 0.05 1.45 -4.96
C GLY A 83 0.86 1.17 -6.23
N LEU A 84 0.13 1.03 -7.35
CA LEU A 84 0.70 0.81 -8.68
C LEU A 84 1.78 1.85 -8.99
N GLU A 85 3.00 1.40 -9.35
CA GLU A 85 4.17 2.24 -9.64
C GLU A 85 4.60 3.17 -8.50
N GLY A 86 4.13 2.90 -7.27
CA GLY A 86 4.49 3.66 -6.07
C GLY A 86 5.86 3.29 -5.50
N SER A 87 6.21 3.96 -4.40
CA SER A 87 7.44 3.74 -3.63
C SER A 87 7.34 4.41 -2.26
N SER A 88 8.40 4.31 -1.44
CA SER A 88 8.55 5.07 -0.19
C SER A 88 8.49 6.60 -0.38
N ARG A 89 8.69 7.11 -1.61
CA ARG A 89 8.60 8.54 -1.98
C ARG A 89 7.21 8.98 -2.44
N SER A 90 6.25 8.08 -2.47
CA SER A 90 4.86 8.44 -2.77
C SER A 90 4.32 9.37 -1.69
N HIS A 91 3.46 10.33 -2.07
CA HIS A 91 2.93 11.35 -1.15
C HIS A 91 2.29 10.76 0.11
N TYR A 92 1.60 9.65 -0.03
CA TYR A 92 0.99 8.93 1.09
C TYR A 92 2.02 8.20 1.95
N ALA A 93 3.08 7.64 1.34
CA ALA A 93 4.12 6.92 2.07
C ALA A 93 4.92 7.89 2.95
N GLU A 94 5.29 9.08 2.42
CA GLU A 94 5.95 10.14 3.20
C GLU A 94 5.03 10.68 4.32
N ALA A 95 3.71 10.78 4.08
CA ALA A 95 2.77 11.22 5.10
C ALA A 95 2.59 10.19 6.23
N PHE A 96 2.60 8.89 5.92
CA PHE A 96 2.64 7.83 6.94
C PHE A 96 3.95 7.81 7.70
N ALA A 97 5.09 8.01 7.01
CA ALA A 97 6.39 8.13 7.65
C ALA A 97 6.43 9.26 8.69
N ASP A 98 5.94 10.47 8.31
CA ASP A 98 5.83 11.62 9.22
C ASP A 98 4.92 11.30 10.42
N TRP A 99 3.79 10.64 10.18
CA TRP A 99 2.91 10.21 11.26
C TRP A 99 3.59 9.21 12.20
N CYS A 100 4.30 8.20 11.67
CA CYS A 100 5.04 7.21 12.46
C CYS A 100 6.11 7.87 13.34
N VAL A 101 6.88 8.82 12.79
CA VAL A 101 7.89 9.57 13.55
C VAL A 101 7.24 10.33 14.72
N ARG A 102 6.12 11.02 14.48
CA ARG A 102 5.39 11.77 15.52
C ARG A 102 4.80 10.88 16.61
N CYS A 103 4.44 9.65 16.27
CA CYS A 103 3.87 8.69 17.22
C CYS A 103 4.89 7.69 17.78
N GLY A 104 6.18 7.78 17.42
CA GLY A 104 7.23 6.92 17.94
C GLY A 104 7.20 5.48 17.38
N LEU A 105 6.57 5.24 16.22
CA LEU A 105 6.54 3.93 15.58
C LEU A 105 7.75 3.75 14.65
N ALA A 106 8.24 2.51 14.54
CA ALA A 106 9.08 2.11 13.42
C ALA A 106 8.23 2.03 12.13
N TYR A 107 8.86 2.24 10.98
CA TYR A 107 8.16 2.24 9.70
C TYR A 107 8.95 1.50 8.63
N ALA A 108 8.28 0.72 7.81
CA ALA A 108 8.90 -0.01 6.70
C ALA A 108 8.05 0.08 5.43
N VAL A 109 8.71 0.27 4.29
CA VAL A 109 8.08 0.25 2.97
C VAL A 109 8.78 -0.80 2.11
N PRO A 110 8.25 -2.01 2.04
CA PRO A 110 8.67 -2.97 1.02
C PRO A 110 8.30 -2.44 -0.37
N HIS A 111 9.25 -2.45 -1.28
CA HIS A 111 9.00 -2.10 -2.68
C HIS A 111 8.62 -3.35 -3.45
N PHE A 112 7.51 -3.30 -4.18
CA PHE A 112 7.20 -4.34 -5.16
C PHE A 112 8.29 -4.43 -6.21
N ARG A 113 8.48 -5.61 -6.80
CA ARG A 113 9.53 -5.90 -7.78
C ARG A 113 9.63 -4.83 -8.87
N GLY A 114 10.81 -4.28 -9.07
CA GLY A 114 11.06 -3.20 -10.04
C GLY A 114 10.51 -1.81 -9.66
N CYS A 115 10.13 -1.58 -8.39
CA CYS A 115 9.61 -0.29 -7.92
C CYS A 115 10.57 0.48 -7.01
N SER A 116 11.73 -0.09 -6.66
CA SER A 116 12.74 0.57 -5.81
C SER A 116 13.69 1.50 -6.56
N GLY A 117 13.56 1.58 -7.88
CA GLY A 117 14.45 2.31 -8.79
C GLY A 117 15.35 1.40 -9.61
N GLU A 118 15.46 0.13 -9.26
CA GLU A 118 16.17 -0.92 -9.99
C GLU A 118 15.19 -2.02 -10.41
N LEU A 119 15.36 -2.54 -11.63
CA LEU A 119 14.54 -3.63 -12.13
C LEU A 119 15.03 -4.94 -11.51
N ASN A 120 14.12 -5.75 -10.98
CA ASN A 120 14.43 -7.07 -10.44
C ASN A 120 15.00 -8.01 -11.52
N HIS A 121 15.74 -9.04 -11.12
CA HIS A 121 16.50 -9.90 -12.03
C HIS A 121 15.62 -10.92 -12.75
N GLY A 122 14.69 -11.56 -12.03
CA GLY A 122 13.82 -12.61 -12.56
C GLY A 122 12.77 -12.10 -13.56
N PRO A 123 12.12 -13.01 -14.30
CA PRO A 123 11.07 -12.66 -15.27
C PRO A 123 9.79 -12.15 -14.59
N ARG A 124 9.57 -12.52 -13.33
CA ARG A 124 8.38 -12.15 -12.55
C ARG A 124 8.31 -10.63 -12.35
N ALA A 125 7.12 -10.08 -12.48
CA ALA A 125 6.77 -8.73 -12.04
C ALA A 125 5.87 -8.81 -10.80
N TYR A 126 5.44 -7.69 -10.24
CA TYR A 126 4.41 -7.66 -9.22
C TYR A 126 3.01 -7.59 -9.83
N HIS A 127 2.00 -8.03 -9.09
CA HIS A 127 0.62 -7.89 -9.50
C HIS A 127 -0.34 -7.68 -8.31
N SER A 128 -1.57 -7.27 -8.58
CA SER A 128 -2.51 -6.83 -7.54
C SER A 128 -2.98 -7.94 -6.59
N GLY A 129 -2.88 -9.20 -6.98
CA GLY A 129 -3.30 -10.34 -6.16
C GLY A 129 -2.15 -11.15 -5.56
N ASP A 130 -0.95 -10.58 -5.48
CA ASP A 130 0.28 -11.26 -5.07
C ASP A 130 0.36 -11.44 -3.55
N PHE A 131 -0.57 -12.22 -3.01
CA PHE A 131 -0.66 -12.46 -1.57
C PHE A 131 0.48 -13.34 -1.04
N GLU A 132 1.06 -14.20 -1.85
CA GLU A 132 2.19 -15.06 -1.47
C GLU A 132 3.46 -14.23 -1.20
N GLU A 133 3.73 -13.20 -2.03
CA GLU A 133 4.83 -12.28 -1.79
C GLU A 133 4.58 -11.39 -0.57
N ILE A 134 3.33 -10.93 -0.36
CA ILE A 134 2.93 -10.24 0.87
C ILE A 134 3.19 -11.12 2.10
N ASP A 135 2.80 -12.40 2.05
CA ASP A 135 2.98 -13.35 3.14
C ASP A 135 4.44 -13.54 3.51
N TRP A 136 5.29 -13.80 2.52
CA TRP A 136 6.73 -13.96 2.73
C TRP A 136 7.37 -12.70 3.34
N ILE A 137 7.02 -11.51 2.83
CA ILE A 137 7.52 -10.24 3.34
C ILE A 137 7.10 -10.03 4.80
N LEU A 138 5.83 -10.26 5.11
CA LEU A 138 5.29 -10.07 6.45
C LEU A 138 5.88 -11.05 7.47
N HIS A 139 6.06 -12.32 7.11
CA HIS A 139 6.75 -13.29 7.96
C HIS A 139 8.18 -12.86 8.28
N ARG A 140 8.93 -12.35 7.30
CA ARG A 140 10.29 -11.85 7.50
C ARG A 140 10.33 -10.62 8.42
N LEU A 141 9.37 -9.70 8.25
CA LEU A 141 9.22 -8.54 9.13
C LEU A 141 8.80 -8.95 10.55
N ARG A 142 7.89 -9.92 10.70
CA ARG A 142 7.51 -10.46 12.00
C ARG A 142 8.68 -11.11 12.71
N ALA A 143 9.49 -11.90 12.01
CA ALA A 143 10.71 -12.50 12.58
C ALA A 143 11.70 -11.42 13.05
N ARG A 144 11.91 -10.36 12.25
CA ARG A 144 12.73 -9.20 12.63
C ARG A 144 12.17 -8.52 13.87
N GLN A 145 10.87 -8.24 13.91
CA GLN A 145 10.20 -7.60 15.04
C GLN A 145 10.33 -8.43 16.33
N THR A 146 10.17 -9.75 16.21
CA THR A 146 10.35 -10.68 17.34
C THR A 146 11.78 -10.63 17.87
N ALA A 147 12.77 -10.63 17.00
CA ALA A 147 14.19 -10.52 17.39
C ALA A 147 14.53 -9.16 18.06
N GLN A 148 13.74 -8.12 17.80
CA GLN A 148 13.88 -6.78 18.36
C GLN A 148 13.00 -6.50 19.59
N GLY A 149 12.45 -7.54 20.23
CA GLY A 149 11.64 -7.40 21.45
C GLY A 149 10.15 -7.70 21.30
N GLY A 150 9.68 -8.03 20.09
CA GLY A 150 8.31 -8.56 19.86
C GLY A 150 7.20 -7.53 19.90
N GLY A 151 7.39 -6.33 19.38
CA GLY A 151 6.35 -5.31 19.27
C GLY A 151 5.24 -5.66 18.26
N PRO A 152 4.10 -4.95 18.29
CA PRO A 152 3.03 -5.13 17.33
C PRO A 152 3.46 -4.86 15.88
N LEU A 153 2.88 -5.60 14.92
CA LEU A 153 3.06 -5.40 13.49
C LEU A 153 1.74 -4.96 12.86
N LEU A 154 1.67 -3.70 12.45
CA LEU A 154 0.53 -3.07 11.82
C LEU A 154 0.80 -2.91 10.32
N VAL A 155 -0.19 -3.16 9.47
CA VAL A 155 0.04 -3.16 8.03
C VAL A 155 -0.96 -2.26 7.31
N VAL A 156 -0.48 -1.43 6.41
CA VAL A 156 -1.30 -0.58 5.53
C VAL A 156 -1.00 -0.92 4.08
N GLY A 157 -2.02 -1.15 3.29
CA GLY A 157 -1.92 -1.28 1.83
C GLY A 157 -2.64 -0.13 1.14
N ILE A 158 -1.98 0.46 0.16
CA ILE A 158 -2.52 1.58 -0.62
C ILE A 158 -2.89 1.11 -2.02
N SER A 159 -4.12 1.37 -2.47
CA SER A 159 -4.57 1.07 -3.83
C SER A 159 -4.30 -0.41 -4.18
N LEU A 160 -3.46 -0.70 -5.17
CA LEU A 160 -3.01 -2.05 -5.54
C LEU A 160 -2.48 -2.83 -4.33
N GLY A 161 -1.59 -2.22 -3.54
CA GLY A 161 -1.05 -2.87 -2.34
C GLY A 161 -2.11 -3.20 -1.29
N GLY A 162 -3.18 -2.40 -1.22
CA GLY A 162 -4.31 -2.69 -0.34
C GLY A 162 -5.17 -3.86 -0.82
N ASN A 163 -5.34 -4.04 -2.14
CA ASN A 163 -5.99 -5.24 -2.66
C ASN A 163 -5.17 -6.50 -2.35
N ALA A 164 -3.84 -6.47 -2.60
CA ALA A 164 -2.96 -7.59 -2.29
C ALA A 164 -2.99 -7.94 -0.79
N LEU A 165 -2.96 -6.92 0.08
CA LEU A 165 -3.02 -7.10 1.53
C LEU A 165 -4.36 -7.68 2.00
N MET A 166 -5.50 -7.19 1.49
CA MET A 166 -6.81 -7.75 1.85
C MET A 166 -7.00 -9.16 1.30
N ARG A 167 -6.43 -9.45 0.12
CA ARG A 167 -6.38 -10.81 -0.41
C ARG A 167 -5.58 -11.72 0.52
N TRP A 168 -4.39 -11.30 0.96
CA TRP A 168 -3.57 -12.02 1.94
C TRP A 168 -4.35 -12.29 3.24
N ALA A 169 -4.94 -11.27 3.84
CA ALA A 169 -5.67 -11.42 5.09
C ALA A 169 -6.86 -12.39 4.97
N GLY A 170 -7.53 -12.43 3.81
CA GLY A 170 -8.61 -13.36 3.52
C GLY A 170 -8.15 -14.79 3.26
N GLU A 171 -7.00 -14.99 2.60
CA GLU A 171 -6.42 -16.32 2.37
C GLU A 171 -5.87 -16.92 3.66
N MET A 172 -5.17 -16.12 4.47
CA MET A 172 -4.59 -16.57 5.74
C MET A 172 -5.65 -16.78 6.83
N GLY A 173 -6.78 -16.08 6.77
CA GLY A 173 -7.85 -16.21 7.75
C GLY A 173 -7.35 -16.04 9.19
N ALA A 174 -7.51 -17.06 10.03
CA ALA A 174 -7.08 -17.02 11.44
C ALA A 174 -5.54 -16.99 11.58
N ALA A 175 -4.80 -17.63 10.69
CA ALA A 175 -3.33 -17.67 10.73
C ALA A 175 -2.70 -16.27 10.52
N ALA A 176 -3.42 -15.34 9.91
CA ALA A 176 -2.94 -13.96 9.77
C ALA A 176 -2.55 -13.31 11.12
N SER A 177 -3.16 -13.72 12.23
CA SER A 177 -2.87 -13.20 13.58
C SER A 177 -1.48 -13.60 14.12
N GLU A 178 -0.86 -14.61 13.57
CA GLU A 178 0.50 -15.03 13.91
C GLU A 178 1.53 -14.04 13.33
N VAL A 179 1.13 -13.33 12.28
CA VAL A 179 2.00 -12.45 11.49
C VAL A 179 1.70 -10.98 11.72
N ALA A 180 0.45 -10.55 11.61
CA ALA A 180 0.04 -9.16 11.73
C ALA A 180 -1.04 -8.98 12.79
N ASP A 181 -0.96 -7.90 13.57
CA ASP A 181 -1.94 -7.59 14.62
C ASP A 181 -3.19 -6.90 14.05
N ALA A 182 -3.04 -6.05 13.03
CA ALA A 182 -4.14 -5.41 12.32
C ALA A 182 -3.71 -4.95 10.92
N VAL A 183 -4.68 -4.84 10.01
CA VAL A 183 -4.44 -4.42 8.63
C VAL A 183 -5.39 -3.30 8.20
N ALA A 184 -4.94 -2.43 7.29
CA ALA A 184 -5.80 -1.41 6.68
C ALA A 184 -5.55 -1.32 5.18
N ALA A 185 -6.61 -1.17 4.38
CA ALA A 185 -6.53 -0.90 2.96
C ALA A 185 -7.15 0.47 2.65
N VAL A 186 -6.42 1.30 1.90
CA VAL A 186 -6.86 2.65 1.55
C VAL A 186 -7.00 2.79 0.04
N SER A 187 -8.18 3.24 -0.40
CA SER A 187 -8.51 3.47 -1.82
C SER A 187 -8.23 2.25 -2.70
N SER A 188 -8.49 1.05 -2.17
CA SER A 188 -8.12 -0.20 -2.83
C SER A 188 -9.20 -0.66 -3.80
N PRO A 189 -8.84 -0.99 -5.07
CA PRO A 189 -9.74 -1.60 -6.03
C PRO A 189 -9.88 -3.10 -5.72
N ILE A 190 -10.67 -3.43 -4.69
CA ILE A 190 -10.89 -4.81 -4.26
C ILE A 190 -11.70 -5.65 -5.26
N ASP A 191 -12.36 -4.99 -6.20
CA ASP A 191 -12.93 -5.54 -7.43
C ASP A 191 -12.11 -4.97 -8.59
N LEU A 192 -11.14 -5.74 -9.08
CA LEU A 192 -10.20 -5.29 -10.10
C LEU A 192 -10.86 -5.06 -11.45
N ALA A 193 -11.90 -5.81 -11.79
CA ALA A 193 -12.64 -5.63 -13.04
C ALA A 193 -13.36 -4.27 -13.04
N ALA A 194 -14.06 -3.95 -11.96
CA ALA A 194 -14.74 -2.66 -11.81
C ALA A 194 -13.75 -1.48 -11.85
N GLY A 195 -12.63 -1.59 -11.12
CA GLY A 195 -11.57 -0.58 -11.10
C GLY A 195 -10.88 -0.43 -12.47
N GLY A 196 -10.48 -1.52 -13.10
CA GLY A 196 -9.84 -1.52 -14.41
C GLY A 196 -10.71 -0.91 -15.51
N HIS A 197 -12.02 -1.22 -15.51
CA HIS A 197 -12.97 -0.59 -16.43
C HIS A 197 -13.16 0.90 -16.14
N ALA A 198 -13.21 1.32 -14.86
CA ALA A 198 -13.39 2.73 -14.49
C ALA A 198 -12.19 3.59 -14.90
N ILE A 199 -10.96 3.10 -14.67
CA ILE A 199 -9.75 3.83 -15.04
C ILE A 199 -9.51 3.85 -16.55
N GLY A 200 -10.03 2.84 -17.28
CA GLY A 200 -9.90 2.70 -18.74
C GLY A 200 -10.87 3.57 -19.56
N ARG A 201 -11.67 4.47 -18.95
CA ARG A 201 -12.73 5.23 -19.65
C ARG A 201 -12.63 6.74 -19.43
N GLY A 202 -13.14 7.50 -20.41
CA GLY A 202 -13.33 8.95 -20.32
C GLY A 202 -12.08 9.70 -19.88
N PHE A 203 -12.24 10.64 -18.96
CA PHE A 203 -11.16 11.45 -18.39
C PHE A 203 -10.07 10.59 -17.73
N ASN A 204 -10.44 9.53 -17.02
CA ASN A 204 -9.50 8.65 -16.34
C ASN A 204 -8.52 7.99 -17.33
N ARG A 205 -9.00 7.56 -18.49
CA ARG A 205 -8.15 7.02 -19.55
C ARG A 205 -7.13 8.02 -20.08
N LEU A 206 -7.59 9.26 -20.29
CA LEU A 206 -6.73 10.31 -20.87
C LEU A 206 -5.63 10.77 -19.91
N VAL A 207 -5.89 10.74 -18.61
CA VAL A 207 -4.99 11.24 -17.57
C VAL A 207 -4.27 10.09 -16.89
N TYR A 208 -4.98 9.28 -16.12
CA TYR A 208 -4.37 8.29 -15.22
C TYR A 208 -3.85 7.05 -15.95
N THR A 209 -4.65 6.48 -16.85
CA THR A 209 -4.19 5.32 -17.64
C THR A 209 -2.96 5.67 -18.46
N ARG A 210 -2.95 6.82 -19.10
CA ARG A 210 -1.78 7.29 -19.86
C ARG A 210 -0.56 7.48 -18.96
N MET A 211 -0.75 8.06 -17.79
CA MET A 211 0.31 8.24 -16.81
C MET A 211 0.94 6.88 -16.40
N PHE A 212 0.10 5.89 -16.05
CA PHE A 212 0.57 4.55 -15.68
C PHE A 212 1.27 3.84 -16.84
N LEU A 213 0.69 3.82 -18.03
CA LEU A 213 1.30 3.18 -19.19
C LEU A 213 2.65 3.81 -19.58
N ASN A 214 2.84 5.11 -19.33
CA ASN A 214 4.11 5.80 -19.59
C ASN A 214 5.26 5.31 -18.67
N THR A 215 4.96 4.77 -17.50
CA THR A 215 5.96 4.17 -16.59
C THR A 215 6.05 2.66 -16.75
N MET A 216 4.92 1.99 -16.89
CA MET A 216 4.84 0.54 -16.95
C MET A 216 5.42 -0.06 -18.24
N LYS A 217 5.14 0.55 -19.42
CA LYS A 217 5.64 0.05 -20.70
C LYS A 217 7.18 0.06 -20.81
N PRO A 218 7.89 1.13 -20.44
CA PRO A 218 9.36 1.11 -20.42
C PRO A 218 9.93 0.01 -19.52
N LYS A 219 9.36 -0.21 -18.32
CA LYS A 219 9.76 -1.30 -17.42
C LYS A 219 9.51 -2.68 -18.05
N ALA A 220 8.34 -2.89 -18.64
CA ALA A 220 8.02 -4.12 -19.34
C ALA A 220 8.98 -4.39 -20.52
N LEU A 221 9.32 -3.36 -21.31
CA LEU A 221 10.29 -3.50 -22.39
C LEU A 221 11.70 -3.81 -21.88
N ALA A 222 12.11 -3.20 -20.76
CA ALA A 222 13.38 -3.53 -20.12
C ALA A 222 13.38 -4.99 -19.61
N LYS A 223 12.26 -5.46 -19.06
CA LYS A 223 12.06 -6.87 -18.68
C LYS A 223 12.16 -7.81 -19.88
N LEU A 224 11.58 -7.45 -21.02
CA LEU A 224 11.68 -8.22 -22.25
C LEU A 224 13.12 -8.29 -22.79
N ALA A 225 13.90 -7.21 -22.60
CA ALA A 225 15.32 -7.20 -22.96
C ALA A 225 16.16 -8.12 -22.06
N GLN A 226 15.84 -8.21 -20.76
CA GLN A 226 16.46 -9.17 -19.83
C GLN A 226 16.05 -10.63 -20.16
N HIS A 227 14.82 -10.85 -20.59
CA HIS A 227 14.22 -12.17 -20.84
C HIS A 227 13.55 -12.20 -22.23
N PRO A 228 14.33 -12.41 -23.31
CA PRO A 228 13.78 -12.45 -24.67
C PRO A 228 12.71 -13.53 -24.83
N GLY A 229 11.63 -13.21 -25.53
CA GLY A 229 10.51 -14.14 -25.77
C GLY A 229 9.46 -14.22 -24.68
N LEU A 230 9.56 -13.39 -23.63
CA LEU A 230 8.66 -13.43 -22.47
C LEU A 230 7.20 -13.05 -22.83
N PHE A 231 7.02 -12.13 -23.78
CA PHE A 231 5.72 -11.70 -24.31
C PHE A 231 5.86 -10.99 -25.65
N ASP A 232 4.74 -10.74 -26.35
CA ASP A 232 4.72 -10.02 -27.63
C ASP A 232 4.95 -8.51 -27.41
N ARG A 233 6.11 -8.04 -27.90
CA ARG A 233 6.51 -6.63 -27.85
C ARG A 233 5.55 -5.70 -28.62
N ALA A 234 5.07 -6.11 -29.80
CA ALA A 234 4.22 -5.26 -30.61
C ALA A 234 2.84 -5.10 -29.98
N ALA A 235 2.27 -6.19 -29.47
CA ALA A 235 1.01 -6.19 -28.74
C ALA A 235 1.09 -5.32 -27.47
N LEU A 236 2.17 -5.43 -26.68
CA LEU A 236 2.39 -4.57 -25.50
C LEU A 236 2.45 -3.09 -25.88
N LEU A 237 3.18 -2.73 -26.93
CA LEU A 237 3.28 -1.33 -27.39
C LEU A 237 1.93 -0.79 -27.88
N ALA A 238 1.12 -1.62 -28.49
CA ALA A 238 -0.23 -1.27 -28.96
C ALA A 238 -1.24 -1.11 -27.81
N ALA A 239 -0.98 -1.62 -26.61
CA ALA A 239 -1.87 -1.51 -25.46
C ALA A 239 -2.18 -0.02 -25.13
N ARG A 240 -3.46 0.33 -25.02
CA ARG A 240 -3.93 1.70 -24.80
C ARG A 240 -4.66 1.89 -23.48
N ASP A 241 -4.80 0.83 -22.71
CA ASP A 241 -5.40 0.80 -21.37
C ASP A 241 -4.79 -0.34 -20.53
N LEU A 242 -5.18 -0.39 -19.24
CA LEU A 242 -4.65 -1.41 -18.33
C LEU A 242 -5.15 -2.81 -18.70
N HIS A 243 -6.35 -2.93 -19.27
CA HIS A 243 -6.87 -4.22 -19.73
C HIS A 243 -5.94 -4.83 -20.79
N ALA A 244 -5.63 -4.07 -21.85
CA ALA A 244 -4.72 -4.53 -22.90
C ALA A 244 -3.28 -4.73 -22.37
N PHE A 245 -2.81 -3.92 -21.44
CA PHE A 245 -1.51 -4.10 -20.79
C PHE A 245 -1.48 -5.43 -20.01
N ASP A 246 -2.47 -5.67 -19.17
CA ASP A 246 -2.58 -6.90 -18.39
C ASP A 246 -2.71 -8.14 -19.25
N GLN A 247 -3.43 -8.04 -20.39
CA GLN A 247 -3.57 -9.13 -21.36
C GLN A 247 -2.23 -9.58 -21.95
N HIS A 248 -1.32 -8.64 -22.21
CA HIS A 248 -0.08 -8.93 -22.90
C HIS A 248 1.15 -9.00 -21.97
N PHE A 249 1.03 -8.55 -20.74
CA PHE A 249 2.12 -8.56 -19.77
C PHE A 249 1.75 -9.30 -18.49
N THR A 250 0.83 -8.77 -17.67
CA THR A 250 0.57 -9.31 -16.33
C THR A 250 0.03 -10.73 -16.38
N ALA A 251 -0.96 -11.02 -17.22
CA ALA A 251 -1.58 -12.32 -17.29
C ALA A 251 -0.59 -13.41 -17.71
N PRO A 252 0.15 -13.30 -18.84
CA PRO A 252 1.07 -14.36 -19.24
C PRO A 252 2.24 -14.55 -18.27
N LEU A 253 2.77 -13.48 -17.65
CA LEU A 253 3.88 -13.59 -16.71
C LEU A 253 3.53 -14.37 -15.45
N HIS A 254 2.27 -14.36 -15.05
CA HIS A 254 1.81 -14.95 -13.79
C HIS A 254 0.86 -16.18 -14.01
N GLY A 255 0.80 -16.71 -15.23
CA GLY A 255 0.04 -17.93 -15.53
C GLY A 255 -1.48 -17.75 -15.47
N PHE A 256 -1.98 -16.51 -15.66
CA PHE A 256 -3.40 -16.27 -15.91
C PHE A 256 -3.73 -16.45 -17.39
N ARG A 257 -4.95 -16.94 -17.67
CA ARG A 257 -5.40 -17.22 -19.04
C ARG A 257 -5.73 -15.95 -19.84
N SER A 258 -6.16 -14.89 -19.15
CA SER A 258 -6.53 -13.58 -19.71
C SER A 258 -6.55 -12.52 -18.62
N THR A 259 -6.79 -11.26 -19.01
CA THR A 259 -7.03 -10.16 -18.07
C THR A 259 -8.23 -10.41 -17.16
N GLU A 260 -9.32 -10.98 -17.71
CA GLU A 260 -10.51 -11.30 -16.92
C GLU A 260 -10.22 -12.37 -15.88
N ASP A 261 -9.46 -13.41 -16.23
CA ASP A 261 -9.03 -14.47 -15.30
C ASP A 261 -8.12 -13.86 -14.20
N TYR A 262 -7.19 -13.00 -14.59
CA TYR A 262 -6.35 -12.25 -13.64
C TYR A 262 -7.20 -11.40 -12.68
N TRP A 263 -8.05 -10.54 -13.20
CA TRP A 263 -8.85 -9.63 -12.37
C TRP A 263 -9.81 -10.40 -11.46
N ALA A 264 -10.44 -11.45 -11.95
CA ALA A 264 -11.33 -12.28 -11.14
C ALA A 264 -10.59 -12.98 -9.98
N ARG A 265 -9.45 -13.63 -10.29
CA ARG A 265 -8.68 -14.40 -9.31
C ARG A 265 -7.85 -13.54 -8.36
N ALA A 266 -7.44 -12.34 -8.78
CA ALA A 266 -6.63 -11.44 -8.00
C ALA A 266 -7.44 -10.45 -7.14
N SER A 267 -8.76 -10.32 -7.35
CA SER A 267 -9.63 -9.45 -6.56
C SER A 267 -9.77 -9.94 -5.12
N ALA A 268 -9.64 -9.01 -4.17
CA ALA A 268 -9.80 -9.32 -2.74
C ALA A 268 -11.26 -9.42 -2.30
N LYS A 269 -12.21 -8.83 -3.02
CA LYS A 269 -13.62 -8.74 -2.61
C LYS A 269 -14.23 -10.08 -2.20
N PRO A 270 -14.05 -11.21 -2.94
CA PRO A 270 -14.59 -12.52 -2.56
C PRO A 270 -13.98 -13.10 -1.27
N HIS A 271 -12.83 -12.57 -0.83
CA HIS A 271 -12.09 -13.06 0.34
C HIS A 271 -12.36 -12.28 1.61
N LEU A 272 -13.00 -11.11 1.55
CA LEU A 272 -13.31 -10.27 2.71
C LEU A 272 -14.10 -10.99 3.82
N PRO A 273 -15.05 -11.88 3.52
CA PRO A 273 -15.75 -12.64 4.56
C PRO A 273 -14.87 -13.60 5.38
N ARG A 274 -13.67 -13.94 4.85
CA ARG A 274 -12.72 -14.87 5.50
C ARG A 274 -11.73 -14.19 6.42
N ILE A 275 -11.62 -12.87 6.40
CA ILE A 275 -10.70 -12.10 7.25
C ILE A 275 -11.06 -12.31 8.73
N ARG A 276 -10.05 -12.63 9.57
CA ARG A 276 -10.21 -12.93 11.00
C ARG A 276 -9.39 -12.03 11.92
N ILE A 277 -8.54 -11.18 11.38
CA ILE A 277 -7.83 -10.14 12.14
C ILE A 277 -8.52 -8.78 11.95
N PRO A 278 -8.37 -7.81 12.86
CA PRO A 278 -8.89 -6.48 12.67
C PRO A 278 -8.47 -5.90 11.33
N ALA A 279 -9.44 -5.55 10.49
CA ALA A 279 -9.19 -5.02 9.14
C ALA A 279 -10.03 -3.78 8.88
N LEU A 280 -9.42 -2.75 8.30
CA LEU A 280 -10.08 -1.50 7.93
C LEU A 280 -10.02 -1.31 6.41
N LEU A 281 -11.18 -1.07 5.77
CA LEU A 281 -11.25 -0.64 4.38
C LEU A 281 -11.70 0.81 4.30
N VAL A 282 -10.85 1.66 3.73
CA VAL A 282 -11.11 3.10 3.53
C VAL A 282 -11.22 3.39 2.04
N ASN A 283 -12.42 3.64 1.53
CA ASN A 283 -12.65 4.01 0.14
C ASN A 283 -13.61 5.20 0.06
N ALA A 284 -13.19 6.29 -0.58
CA ALA A 284 -14.09 7.42 -0.83
C ALA A 284 -15.12 7.08 -1.91
N LEU A 285 -16.38 7.47 -1.69
CA LEU A 285 -17.45 7.23 -2.67
C LEU A 285 -17.26 8.00 -4.00
N ASN A 286 -16.42 9.03 -4.00
CA ASN A 286 -16.07 9.81 -5.18
C ASN A 286 -14.68 9.48 -5.76
N ASP A 287 -14.11 8.32 -5.39
CA ASP A 287 -12.84 7.85 -5.96
C ASP A 287 -12.99 7.62 -7.47
N PRO A 288 -12.19 8.28 -8.33
CA PRO A 288 -12.31 8.11 -9.78
C PRO A 288 -11.84 6.73 -10.28
N PHE A 289 -11.08 5.97 -9.47
CA PHE A 289 -10.55 4.65 -9.85
C PHE A 289 -11.42 3.51 -9.35
N VAL A 290 -12.11 3.72 -8.22
CA VAL A 290 -12.89 2.69 -7.54
C VAL A 290 -14.36 3.12 -7.53
N PRO A 291 -15.20 2.61 -8.44
CA PRO A 291 -16.61 2.98 -8.48
C PRO A 291 -17.31 2.68 -7.17
N ALA A 292 -18.12 3.62 -6.66
CA ALA A 292 -18.87 3.41 -5.41
C ALA A 292 -19.77 2.16 -5.45
N SER A 293 -20.27 1.79 -6.64
CA SER A 293 -21.09 0.59 -6.84
C SER A 293 -20.32 -0.73 -6.70
N SER A 294 -18.98 -0.70 -6.77
CA SER A 294 -18.13 -1.90 -6.57
C SER A 294 -17.69 -2.08 -5.13
N LEU A 295 -17.88 -1.07 -4.28
CA LEU A 295 -17.49 -1.15 -2.88
C LEU A 295 -18.36 -2.16 -2.12
N PRO A 296 -17.79 -2.86 -1.12
CA PRO A 296 -18.53 -3.84 -0.36
C PRO A 296 -19.52 -3.18 0.59
N GLY A 297 -20.70 -3.80 0.73
CA GLY A 297 -21.61 -3.55 1.84
C GLY A 297 -21.22 -4.34 3.10
N GLN A 298 -21.83 -3.99 4.23
CA GLN A 298 -21.54 -4.67 5.50
C GLN A 298 -21.85 -6.17 5.47
N HIS A 299 -22.79 -6.60 4.64
CA HIS A 299 -23.16 -8.00 4.46
C HIS A 299 -22.17 -8.80 3.59
N GLU A 300 -21.25 -8.13 2.88
CA GLU A 300 -20.23 -8.75 2.03
C GLU A 300 -18.88 -8.92 2.74
N VAL A 301 -18.77 -8.54 4.01
CA VAL A 301 -17.53 -8.59 4.78
C VAL A 301 -17.69 -9.41 6.07
N GLY A 302 -16.58 -9.92 6.58
CA GLY A 302 -16.54 -10.62 7.87
C GLY A 302 -16.66 -9.66 9.08
N PRO A 303 -16.92 -10.18 10.28
CA PRO A 303 -17.11 -9.37 11.48
C PRO A 303 -15.86 -8.60 11.92
N ALA A 304 -14.68 -9.02 11.50
CA ALA A 304 -13.43 -8.35 11.80
C ALA A 304 -13.14 -7.14 10.86
N VAL A 305 -13.99 -6.93 9.83
CA VAL A 305 -13.77 -5.89 8.82
C VAL A 305 -14.62 -4.66 9.13
N THR A 306 -13.97 -3.52 9.25
CA THR A 306 -14.58 -2.20 9.39
C THR A 306 -14.56 -1.47 8.04
N LEU A 307 -15.70 -0.91 7.63
CA LEU A 307 -15.83 -0.13 6.41
C LEU A 307 -15.88 1.37 6.72
N TRP A 308 -14.98 2.16 6.08
CA TRP A 308 -15.03 3.62 6.05
C TRP A 308 -15.22 4.10 4.62
N GLN A 309 -16.41 4.55 4.29
CA GLN A 309 -16.78 4.97 2.95
C GLN A 309 -17.26 6.43 2.96
N PRO A 310 -16.34 7.41 3.21
CA PRO A 310 -16.71 8.81 3.21
C PRO A 310 -17.14 9.27 1.80
N ARG A 311 -18.04 10.27 1.74
CA ARG A 311 -18.54 10.81 0.46
C ARG A 311 -17.45 11.39 -0.43
N HIS A 312 -16.37 11.89 0.17
CA HIS A 312 -15.26 12.60 -0.48
C HIS A 312 -13.94 12.01 -0.04
N GLY A 313 -12.88 12.28 -0.79
CA GLY A 313 -11.51 11.81 -0.51
C GLY A 313 -10.68 11.62 -1.77
N GLY A 314 -11.32 11.38 -2.91
CA GLY A 314 -10.64 10.99 -4.14
C GLY A 314 -9.88 9.69 -3.98
N HIS A 315 -8.93 9.44 -4.85
CA HIS A 315 -8.02 8.29 -4.76
C HIS A 315 -6.78 8.65 -3.94
N VAL A 316 -6.69 8.14 -2.70
CA VAL A 316 -5.57 8.36 -1.77
C VAL A 316 -5.30 9.84 -1.43
N GLY A 317 -6.27 10.74 -1.68
CA GLY A 317 -6.07 12.17 -1.50
C GLY A 317 -6.29 12.62 -0.06
N PHE A 318 -7.55 12.64 0.37
CA PHE A 318 -7.99 13.02 1.73
C PHE A 318 -7.34 14.31 2.25
N ALA A 319 -7.10 15.29 1.35
CA ALA A 319 -6.45 16.54 1.69
C ALA A 319 -7.30 17.41 2.61
N GLN A 320 -6.66 18.15 3.50
CA GLN A 320 -7.29 19.14 4.37
C GLN A 320 -6.51 20.45 4.45
N GLY A 321 -7.13 21.47 5.06
CA GLY A 321 -6.52 22.77 5.30
C GLY A 321 -6.71 23.76 4.15
N ARG A 322 -6.10 24.94 4.28
CA ARG A 322 -6.03 25.98 3.25
C ARG A 322 -5.07 25.57 2.13
N PRO A 323 -5.22 26.08 0.89
CA PRO A 323 -4.26 25.80 -0.18
C PRO A 323 -2.81 26.01 0.25
N PRO A 324 -1.86 25.12 -0.11
CA PRO A 324 -2.01 23.94 -0.95
C PRO A 324 -2.61 22.72 -0.24
N GLY A 325 -2.95 22.81 1.05
CA GLY A 325 -3.44 21.72 1.87
C GLY A 325 -2.34 20.78 2.37
N HIS A 326 -2.74 19.73 3.10
CA HIS A 326 -1.87 18.67 3.58
C HIS A 326 -2.57 17.31 3.51
N VAL A 327 -1.81 16.22 3.49
CA VAL A 327 -2.33 14.83 3.40
C VAL A 327 -2.17 14.05 4.72
N GLN A 328 -2.06 14.74 5.86
CA GLN A 328 -1.89 14.10 7.18
C GLN A 328 -3.15 13.42 7.72
N THR A 329 -4.32 13.82 7.26
CA THR A 329 -5.62 13.37 7.80
C THR A 329 -5.83 11.85 7.67
N MET A 330 -5.44 11.26 6.54
CA MET A 330 -5.64 9.85 6.29
C MET A 330 -4.65 8.98 7.09
N PRO A 331 -3.32 9.25 7.09
CA PRO A 331 -2.39 8.55 7.96
C PRO A 331 -2.77 8.62 9.44
N GLU A 332 -3.19 9.79 9.92
CA GLU A 332 -3.61 9.98 11.31
C GLU A 332 -4.85 9.13 11.64
N ALA A 333 -5.90 9.20 10.82
CA ALA A 333 -7.13 8.47 11.08
C ALA A 333 -6.95 6.95 10.97
N VAL A 334 -6.21 6.46 9.96
CA VAL A 334 -5.92 5.04 9.77
C VAL A 334 -4.98 4.53 10.86
N GLY A 335 -3.92 5.28 11.16
CA GLY A 335 -2.95 4.92 12.18
C GLY A 335 -3.56 4.86 13.58
N GLN A 336 -4.38 5.85 13.96
CA GLN A 336 -5.12 5.84 15.22
C GLN A 336 -6.07 4.65 15.31
N TRP A 337 -6.76 4.30 14.22
CA TRP A 337 -7.62 3.11 14.20
C TRP A 337 -6.79 1.83 14.43
N LEU A 338 -5.66 1.68 13.73
CA LEU A 338 -4.76 0.54 13.89
C LEU A 338 -4.24 0.43 15.33
N LEU A 339 -3.74 1.52 15.92
CA LEU A 339 -3.30 1.54 17.32
C LEU A 339 -4.45 1.21 18.29
N GLY A 340 -5.66 1.68 18.01
CA GLY A 340 -6.84 1.40 18.81
C GLY A 340 -7.27 -0.08 18.83
N THR A 341 -6.83 -0.90 17.86
CA THR A 341 -7.05 -2.35 17.86
C THR A 341 -6.14 -3.09 18.84
N LEU A 342 -5.02 -2.48 19.19
CA LEU A 342 -4.11 -3.00 20.19
C LEU A 342 -4.74 -2.72 21.56
N GLY A 343 -5.02 -3.72 22.37
CA GLY A 343 -5.54 -3.52 23.72
C GLY A 343 -4.56 -2.69 24.58
N PRO A 344 -5.02 -2.13 25.72
CA PRO A 344 -4.22 -1.25 26.58
C PRO A 344 -2.89 -1.84 27.09
N ALA A 345 -2.68 -3.14 26.97
CA ALA A 345 -1.42 -3.82 27.33
C ALA A 345 -0.39 -3.91 26.17
N ARG A 346 -0.73 -3.41 24.97
CA ARG A 346 0.12 -3.50 23.77
C ARG A 346 0.40 -2.14 23.11
N GLN A 347 -0.06 -1.05 23.76
CA GLN A 347 0.21 0.34 23.30
C GLN A 347 1.56 0.84 23.79
#